data_ca0092ab74ba7804b8a6ae9168ed7a7d
#
_entry.id   ca0092ab74ba7804b8a6ae9168ed7a7d
#
_cell.length_a   1.000
_cell.length_b   1.000
_cell.length_c   1.000
_cell.angle_alpha   90.00
_cell.angle_beta   90.00
_cell.angle_gamma   90.00
#
_symmetry.space_group_name_H-M   'P 1'
#
loop_
_entity.id
_entity.type
_entity.pdbx_description
1 polymer ?
#
loop_
_entity_poly.entity_id
_entity_poly.type
_entity_poly.pdbx_seq_one_letter_code
_entity_poly.pdbx_strand_id
1 'polypeptide(L)'
;RQEVDNAVNQTAKEISQRYDFRGVGAAVHLSGDVITLEANSPERVLAVLDVLESRLFRRGVSLKALDLGDREPRLSGKIYRLVCPLREGLSQEVAKQVTKAVRDRGPKGVKATIQGEEVRVSSKSRDELQAVIALLKDLDVDAPLQFVNYR
;
A
#
# COMPACT_ATOMS: atom_id res chain seq x y z
N ARG A 1 -2.74 7.84 -3.33
CA ARG A 1 -4.19 7.57 -3.48
C ARG A 1 -4.60 7.33 -4.91
N GLN A 2 -4.15 8.17 -5.85
CA GLN A 2 -4.51 8.02 -7.26
C GLN A 2 -4.08 6.65 -7.80
N GLU A 3 -2.90 6.18 -7.43
CA GLU A 3 -2.42 4.88 -7.87
C GLU A 3 -3.25 3.73 -7.27
N VAL A 4 -3.77 3.91 -6.06
CA VAL A 4 -4.68 2.92 -5.46
C VAL A 4 -5.99 2.87 -6.24
N ASP A 5 -6.57 4.04 -6.58
CA ASP A 5 -7.79 4.10 -7.39
C ASP A 5 -7.57 3.40 -8.75
N ASN A 6 -6.45 3.66 -9.38
CA ASN A 6 -6.10 3.06 -10.67
C ASN A 6 -5.96 1.54 -10.55
N ALA A 7 -5.31 1.07 -9.49
CA ALA A 7 -5.13 -0.37 -9.25
C ALA A 7 -6.48 -1.06 -9.01
N VAL A 8 -7.37 -0.45 -8.23
CA VAL A 8 -8.71 -1.00 -7.97
C VAL A 8 -9.51 -1.08 -9.25
N ASN A 9 -9.51 0.00 -10.06
CA ASN A 9 -10.23 0.02 -11.34
C ASN A 9 -9.69 -1.04 -12.30
N GLN A 10 -8.38 -1.19 -12.35
CA GLN A 10 -7.72 -2.19 -13.20
C GLN A 10 -8.04 -3.62 -12.72
N THR A 11 -8.09 -3.84 -11.41
CA THR A 11 -8.47 -5.12 -10.83
C THR A 11 -9.91 -5.46 -11.19
N ALA A 12 -10.84 -4.51 -11.03
CA ALA A 12 -12.25 -4.71 -11.37
C ALA A 12 -12.40 -5.10 -12.83
N LYS A 13 -11.69 -4.44 -13.72
CA LYS A 13 -11.72 -4.74 -15.15
C LYS A 13 -11.17 -6.14 -15.43
N GLU A 14 -10.05 -6.51 -14.81
CA GLU A 14 -9.42 -7.80 -15.04
C GLU A 14 -10.31 -8.95 -14.57
N ILE A 15 -10.88 -8.88 -13.36
CA ILE A 15 -11.75 -9.95 -12.85
C ILE A 15 -13.03 -10.08 -13.66
N SER A 16 -13.51 -8.99 -14.28
CA SER A 16 -14.68 -9.06 -15.15
C SER A 16 -14.40 -9.78 -16.47
N GLN A 17 -13.14 -9.87 -16.88
CA GLN A 17 -12.72 -10.44 -18.15
C GLN A 17 -12.10 -11.83 -18.02
N ARG A 18 -11.60 -12.20 -16.84
CA ARG A 18 -10.94 -13.49 -16.65
C ARG A 18 -11.94 -14.61 -16.54
N TYR A 19 -11.64 -15.71 -17.24
CA TYR A 19 -12.49 -16.88 -17.27
C TYR A 19 -12.70 -17.51 -15.89
N ASP A 20 -11.64 -17.57 -15.07
CA ASP A 20 -11.69 -18.18 -13.75
C ASP A 20 -12.54 -17.39 -12.75
N PHE A 21 -12.96 -16.17 -13.08
CA PHE A 21 -13.87 -15.36 -12.25
C PHE A 21 -15.30 -15.32 -12.77
N ARG A 22 -15.61 -16.04 -13.83
CA ARG A 22 -16.97 -16.07 -14.35
C ARG A 22 -17.91 -16.80 -13.41
N GLY A 23 -19.07 -16.20 -13.15
CA GLY A 23 -20.12 -16.81 -12.37
C GLY A 23 -19.83 -16.92 -10.88
N VAL A 24 -18.74 -16.31 -10.39
CA VAL A 24 -18.37 -16.40 -8.97
C VAL A 24 -18.74 -15.14 -8.20
N GLY A 25 -19.36 -14.15 -8.86
CA GLY A 25 -19.74 -12.90 -8.20
C GLY A 25 -18.56 -12.08 -7.73
N ALA A 26 -17.40 -12.19 -8.39
CA ALA A 26 -16.20 -11.49 -8.00
C ALA A 26 -16.38 -9.98 -8.18
N ALA A 27 -16.04 -9.21 -7.16
CA ALA A 27 -16.14 -7.75 -7.18
C ALA A 27 -15.08 -7.12 -6.29
N VAL A 28 -14.68 -5.91 -6.64
CA VAL A 28 -13.77 -5.10 -5.83
C VAL A 28 -14.30 -3.67 -5.84
N HIS A 29 -14.39 -3.07 -4.65
CA HIS A 29 -14.92 -1.72 -4.47
C HIS A 29 -14.01 -0.91 -3.56
N LEU A 30 -13.80 0.36 -3.90
CA LEU A 30 -13.12 1.31 -3.03
C LEU A 30 -14.13 2.37 -2.61
N SER A 31 -14.35 2.48 -1.31
CA SER A 31 -15.25 3.49 -0.74
C SER A 31 -14.54 4.16 0.42
N GLY A 32 -14.32 5.48 0.32
CA GLY A 32 -13.50 6.19 1.29
C GLY A 32 -12.11 5.60 1.33
N ASP A 33 -11.69 5.12 2.49
CA ASP A 33 -10.38 4.51 2.70
C ASP A 33 -10.46 3.00 2.88
N VAL A 34 -11.51 2.36 2.36
CA VAL A 34 -11.74 0.93 2.54
C VAL A 34 -11.93 0.26 1.18
N ILE A 35 -11.15 -0.80 0.93
CA ILE A 35 -11.35 -1.66 -0.23
C ILE A 35 -12.12 -2.90 0.23
N THR A 36 -13.19 -3.23 -0.48
CA THR A 36 -14.00 -4.42 -0.20
C THR A 36 -13.88 -5.40 -1.36
N LEU A 37 -13.54 -6.64 -1.04
CA LEU A 37 -13.44 -7.74 -2.02
C LEU A 37 -14.57 -8.72 -1.77
N GLU A 38 -15.22 -9.20 -2.85
CA GLU A 38 -16.35 -10.11 -2.74
C GLU A 38 -16.25 -11.23 -3.77
N ALA A 39 -16.74 -12.41 -3.40
CA ALA A 39 -16.92 -13.55 -4.29
C ALA A 39 -17.77 -14.62 -3.61
N ASN A 40 -18.11 -15.69 -4.33
CA ASN A 40 -18.98 -16.74 -3.80
C ASN A 40 -18.24 -17.78 -2.94
N SER A 41 -16.93 -17.67 -2.80
CA SER A 41 -16.14 -18.56 -1.93
C SER A 41 -14.92 -17.82 -1.37
N PRO A 42 -14.39 -18.28 -0.21
CA PRO A 42 -13.18 -17.65 0.36
C PRO A 42 -11.99 -17.70 -0.60
N GLU A 43 -11.81 -18.82 -1.31
CA GLU A 43 -10.69 -18.99 -2.24
C GLU A 43 -10.77 -17.98 -3.38
N ARG A 44 -11.97 -17.69 -3.86
CA ARG A 44 -12.16 -16.71 -4.94
C ARG A 44 -11.93 -15.27 -4.45
N VAL A 45 -12.32 -14.97 -3.20
CA VAL A 45 -12.00 -13.67 -2.61
C VAL A 45 -10.49 -13.48 -2.52
N LEU A 46 -9.77 -14.53 -2.08
CA LEU A 46 -8.31 -14.45 -2.00
C LEU A 46 -7.67 -14.34 -3.39
N ALA A 47 -8.29 -14.95 -4.40
CA ALA A 47 -7.83 -14.80 -5.78
C ALA A 47 -8.00 -13.34 -6.28
N VAL A 48 -9.10 -12.70 -5.91
CA VAL A 48 -9.28 -11.26 -6.21
C VAL A 48 -8.22 -10.43 -5.50
N LEU A 49 -7.91 -10.77 -4.25
CA LEU A 49 -6.86 -10.08 -3.49
C LEU A 49 -5.51 -10.21 -4.19
N ASP A 50 -5.17 -11.38 -4.70
CA ASP A 50 -3.91 -11.59 -5.43
C ASP A 50 -3.81 -10.68 -6.65
N VAL A 51 -4.89 -10.53 -7.39
CA VAL A 51 -4.93 -9.63 -8.55
C VAL A 51 -4.72 -8.18 -8.09
N LEU A 52 -5.42 -7.77 -7.04
CA LEU A 52 -5.30 -6.42 -6.49
C LEU A 52 -3.87 -6.14 -6.04
N GLU A 53 -3.27 -7.05 -5.27
CA GLU A 53 -1.90 -6.88 -4.79
C GLU A 53 -0.91 -6.77 -5.94
N SER A 54 -1.08 -7.57 -6.98
CA SER A 54 -0.24 -7.52 -8.17
C SER A 54 -0.33 -6.15 -8.86
N ARG A 55 -1.54 -5.59 -8.97
CA ARG A 55 -1.74 -4.30 -9.60
C ARG A 55 -1.19 -3.16 -8.75
N LEU A 56 -1.37 -3.23 -7.43
CA LEU A 56 -0.77 -2.25 -6.51
C LEU A 56 0.75 -2.26 -6.61
N PHE A 57 1.34 -3.45 -6.57
CA PHE A 57 2.79 -3.60 -6.65
C PHE A 57 3.35 -3.00 -7.94
N ARG A 58 2.71 -3.26 -9.08
CA ARG A 58 3.15 -2.73 -10.38
C ARG A 58 3.08 -1.21 -10.46
N ARG A 59 2.20 -0.59 -9.67
CA ARG A 59 2.06 0.87 -9.61
C ARG A 59 2.92 1.51 -8.54
N GLY A 60 3.80 0.73 -7.92
CA GLY A 60 4.71 1.24 -6.91
C GLY A 60 4.08 1.45 -5.54
N VAL A 61 2.88 0.91 -5.32
CA VAL A 61 2.22 1.00 -4.01
C VAL A 61 2.66 -0.19 -3.16
N SER A 62 3.12 0.09 -1.94
CA SER A 62 3.50 -0.97 -1.00
C SER A 62 2.27 -1.80 -0.60
N LEU A 63 2.45 -3.12 -0.51
CA LEU A 63 1.37 -3.99 -0.03
C LEU A 63 1.03 -3.74 1.44
N LYS A 64 1.92 -3.09 2.18
CA LYS A 64 1.64 -2.65 3.56
C LYS A 64 0.59 -1.55 3.61
N ALA A 65 0.21 -0.96 2.47
CA ALA A 65 -0.90 -0.02 2.40
C ALA A 65 -2.24 -0.67 2.71
N LEU A 66 -2.34 -2.01 2.57
CA LEU A 66 -3.54 -2.75 2.93
C LEU A 66 -3.43 -3.24 4.35
N ASP A 67 -4.37 -2.83 5.21
CA ASP A 67 -4.41 -3.29 6.59
C ASP A 67 -5.25 -4.56 6.67
N LEU A 68 -4.63 -5.70 6.36
CA LEU A 68 -5.32 -6.99 6.41
C LEU A 68 -5.32 -7.59 7.81
N GLY A 69 -4.24 -7.41 8.58
CA GLY A 69 -4.10 -8.04 9.90
C GLY A 69 -4.34 -9.54 9.80
N ASP A 70 -5.17 -10.06 10.71
CA ASP A 70 -5.59 -11.46 10.70
C ASP A 70 -6.95 -11.66 10.01
N ARG A 71 -7.33 -10.72 9.16
CA ARG A 71 -8.64 -10.79 8.51
C ARG A 71 -8.72 -11.88 7.47
N GLU A 72 -9.86 -12.54 7.46
CA GLU A 72 -10.17 -13.59 6.50
C GLU A 72 -11.51 -13.27 5.83
N PRO A 73 -11.76 -13.81 4.62
CA PRO A 73 -13.07 -13.65 4.01
C PRO A 73 -14.15 -14.21 4.91
N ARG A 74 -15.21 -13.43 5.10
CA ARG A 74 -16.33 -13.83 5.95
C ARG A 74 -17.61 -13.90 5.15
N LEU A 75 -18.45 -14.87 5.50
CA LEU A 75 -19.75 -15.04 4.85
C LEU A 75 -20.66 -13.87 5.24
N SER A 76 -21.23 -13.21 4.23
CA SER A 76 -22.17 -12.13 4.39
C SER A 76 -23.33 -12.38 3.42
N GLY A 77 -24.45 -12.89 3.94
CA GLY A 77 -25.55 -13.34 3.08
C GLY A 77 -25.16 -14.55 2.26
N LYS A 78 -25.15 -14.42 0.94
CA LYS A 78 -24.79 -15.51 0.02
C LYS A 78 -23.38 -15.37 -0.55
N ILE A 79 -22.62 -14.36 -0.12
CA ILE A 79 -21.30 -14.10 -0.64
C ILE A 79 -20.29 -14.02 0.50
N TYR A 80 -19.01 -14.20 0.16
CA TYR A 80 -17.90 -13.96 1.07
C TYR A 80 -17.31 -12.58 0.80
N ARG A 81 -16.94 -11.90 1.86
CA ARG A 81 -16.44 -10.53 1.80
C ARG A 81 -15.17 -10.38 2.63
N LEU A 82 -14.20 -9.67 2.10
CA LEU A 82 -13.00 -9.28 2.82
C LEU A 82 -12.88 -7.76 2.78
N VAL A 83 -12.81 -7.14 3.94
CA VAL A 83 -12.71 -5.70 4.09
C VAL A 83 -11.25 -5.33 4.36
N CYS A 84 -10.69 -4.46 3.55
CA CYS A 84 -9.28 -4.08 3.60
C CYS A 84 -9.19 -2.56 3.80
N PRO A 85 -9.05 -2.07 5.04
CA PRO A 85 -8.80 -0.65 5.24
C PRO A 85 -7.43 -0.26 4.69
N LEU A 86 -7.34 0.96 4.15
CA LEU A 86 -6.07 1.51 3.69
C LEU A 86 -5.35 2.19 4.85
N ARG A 87 -4.04 2.02 4.88
CA ARG A 87 -3.17 2.78 5.78
C ARG A 87 -2.64 3.97 5.00
N GLU A 88 -2.86 5.17 5.52
CA GLU A 88 -2.34 6.41 4.95
C GLU A 88 -1.47 7.10 5.97
N GLY A 89 -0.35 7.64 5.50
CA GLY A 89 0.58 8.37 6.35
C GLY A 89 1.41 7.48 7.25
N LEU A 90 2.29 8.10 8.00
CA LEU A 90 3.20 7.42 8.92
C LEU A 90 2.76 7.68 10.36
N SER A 91 2.74 6.63 11.19
CA SER A 91 2.58 6.81 12.63
C SER A 91 3.79 7.56 13.18
N GLN A 92 3.65 8.17 14.37
CA GLN A 92 4.79 8.85 15.00
C GLN A 92 5.95 7.89 15.28
N GLU A 93 5.64 6.66 15.66
CA GLU A 93 6.66 5.65 15.90
C GLU A 93 7.46 5.34 14.64
N VAL A 94 6.76 5.09 13.51
CA VAL A 94 7.43 4.84 12.23
C VAL A 94 8.21 6.06 11.76
N ALA A 95 7.64 7.26 11.91
CA ALA A 95 8.33 8.50 11.55
C ALA A 95 9.63 8.66 12.33
N LYS A 96 9.63 8.33 13.63
CA LYS A 96 10.84 8.36 14.45
C LYS A 96 11.86 7.32 14.00
N GLN A 97 11.42 6.13 13.62
CA GLN A 97 12.31 5.09 13.08
C GLN A 97 12.97 5.55 11.78
N VAL A 98 12.20 6.19 10.90
CA VAL A 98 12.71 6.71 9.63
C VAL A 98 13.73 7.83 9.87
N THR A 99 13.40 8.80 10.72
CA THR A 99 14.32 9.92 11.00
C THR A 99 15.60 9.43 11.65
N LYS A 100 15.50 8.47 12.57
CA LYS A 100 16.68 7.89 13.23
C LYS A 100 17.56 7.16 12.23
N ALA A 101 16.98 6.37 11.32
CA ALA A 101 17.73 5.67 10.30
C ALA A 101 18.47 6.63 9.38
N VAL A 102 17.83 7.72 8.98
CA VAL A 102 18.46 8.75 8.15
C VAL A 102 19.63 9.40 8.90
N ARG A 103 19.43 9.76 10.17
CA ARG A 103 20.47 10.39 10.98
C ARG A 103 21.65 9.47 11.22
N ASP A 104 21.40 8.20 11.58
CA ASP A 104 22.44 7.28 12.01
C ASP A 104 23.16 6.61 10.84
N ARG A 105 22.48 6.36 9.73
CA ARG A 105 23.03 5.59 8.60
C ARG A 105 23.04 6.35 7.29
N GLY A 106 22.40 7.51 7.23
CA GLY A 106 22.35 8.32 6.02
C GLY A 106 23.56 9.25 5.87
N PRO A 107 23.68 9.91 4.72
CA PRO A 107 24.72 10.90 4.49
C PRO A 107 24.65 12.07 5.48
N LYS A 108 25.78 12.66 5.83
CA LYS A 108 25.84 13.71 6.84
C LYS A 108 25.14 15.01 6.44
N GLY A 109 25.04 15.27 5.15
CA GLY A 109 24.40 16.50 4.63
C GLY A 109 22.90 16.46 4.55
N VAL A 110 22.28 15.39 5.02
CA VAL A 110 20.84 15.16 4.90
C VAL A 110 20.15 15.51 6.22
N LYS A 111 19.03 16.24 6.12
CA LYS A 111 18.18 16.54 7.27
C LYS A 111 16.83 15.86 7.10
N ALA A 112 16.34 15.25 8.17
CA ALA A 112 15.02 14.62 8.20
C ALA A 112 14.18 15.29 9.28
N THR A 113 12.96 15.72 8.92
CA THR A 113 12.06 16.41 9.83
C THR A 113 10.68 15.76 9.74
N ILE A 114 10.06 15.51 10.91
CA ILE A 114 8.70 15.01 10.98
C ILE A 114 7.73 16.16 10.81
N GLN A 115 6.81 16.04 9.84
CA GLN A 115 5.74 17.03 9.61
C GLN A 115 4.41 16.29 9.49
N GLY A 116 3.62 16.30 10.58
CA GLY A 116 2.36 15.57 10.62
C GLY A 116 2.58 14.08 10.44
N GLU A 117 2.00 13.51 9.41
CA GLU A 117 2.11 12.08 9.08
C GLU A 117 3.19 11.82 8.03
N GLU A 118 4.04 12.80 7.77
CA GLU A 118 5.09 12.71 6.77
C GLU A 118 6.46 12.97 7.38
N VAL A 119 7.48 12.46 6.72
CA VAL A 119 8.87 12.81 7.02
C VAL A 119 9.43 13.55 5.80
N ARG A 120 9.90 14.78 6.02
CA ARG A 120 10.55 15.54 4.97
C ARG A 120 12.05 15.37 5.09
N VAL A 121 12.67 14.95 3.98
CA VAL A 121 14.11 14.78 3.89
C VAL A 121 14.64 15.83 2.91
N SER A 122 15.66 16.56 3.33
CA SER A 122 16.26 17.59 2.49
C SER A 122 17.78 17.45 2.44
N SER A 123 18.33 17.77 1.27
CA SER A 123 19.77 17.78 1.04
C SER A 123 20.08 18.71 -0.13
N LYS A 124 21.30 19.21 -0.18
CA LYS A 124 21.79 19.98 -1.32
C LYS A 124 22.22 19.10 -2.49
N SER A 125 22.36 17.80 -2.26
CA SER A 125 22.83 16.84 -3.25
C SER A 125 21.74 15.82 -3.61
N ARG A 126 21.48 15.68 -4.91
CA ARG A 126 20.54 14.66 -5.41
C ARG A 126 21.05 13.26 -5.08
N ASP A 127 22.36 13.03 -5.15
CA ASP A 127 22.95 11.73 -4.85
C ASP A 127 22.72 11.33 -3.40
N GLU A 128 22.80 12.29 -2.46
CA GLU A 128 22.52 12.05 -1.06
C GLU A 128 21.04 11.66 -0.85
N LEU A 129 20.12 12.31 -1.56
CA LEU A 129 18.70 11.97 -1.49
C LEU A 129 18.44 10.57 -2.04
N GLN A 130 19.10 10.18 -3.13
CA GLN A 130 18.99 8.85 -3.69
C GLN A 130 19.53 7.79 -2.71
N ALA A 131 20.63 8.09 -2.02
CA ALA A 131 21.18 7.21 -1.00
C ALA A 131 20.18 6.99 0.15
N VAL A 132 19.49 8.05 0.56
CA VAL A 132 18.46 7.95 1.61
C VAL A 132 17.29 7.08 1.14
N ILE A 133 16.83 7.26 -0.09
CA ILE A 133 15.74 6.45 -0.65
C ILE A 133 16.12 4.97 -0.63
N ALA A 134 17.34 4.63 -1.05
CA ALA A 134 17.83 3.25 -1.04
C ALA A 134 17.87 2.70 0.39
N LEU A 135 18.36 3.50 1.34
CA LEU A 135 18.41 3.13 2.76
C LEU A 135 17.01 2.84 3.30
N LEU A 136 16.04 3.69 3.00
CA LEU A 136 14.68 3.56 3.53
C LEU A 136 13.93 2.39 2.88
N LYS A 137 14.22 2.06 1.63
CA LYS A 137 13.63 0.89 0.98
C LYS A 137 14.05 -0.41 1.65
N ASP A 138 15.26 -0.45 2.21
CA ASP A 138 15.76 -1.62 2.93
C ASP A 138 15.33 -1.64 4.39
N LEU A 139 14.76 -0.55 4.88
CA LEU A 139 14.32 -0.46 6.27
C LEU A 139 13.01 -1.19 6.47
N ASP A 140 13.01 -2.15 7.41
CA ASP A 140 11.81 -2.92 7.73
C ASP A 140 10.96 -2.18 8.76
N VAL A 141 9.96 -1.44 8.28
CA VAL A 141 9.01 -0.73 9.14
C VAL A 141 7.58 -1.21 8.83
N ASP A 142 6.72 -1.15 9.82
CA ASP A 142 5.33 -1.57 9.70
C ASP A 142 4.46 -0.44 9.13
N ALA A 143 4.82 0.02 7.94
CA ALA A 143 4.06 1.03 7.21
C ALA A 143 4.51 1.08 5.76
N PRO A 144 3.62 1.49 4.84
CA PRO A 144 4.01 1.72 3.46
C PRO A 144 4.82 3.02 3.37
N LEU A 145 6.00 2.96 2.72
CA LEU A 145 6.80 4.13 2.46
C LEU A 145 6.66 4.55 1.01
N GLN A 146 6.24 5.78 0.79
CA GLN A 146 6.14 6.37 -0.54
C GLN A 146 7.10 7.55 -0.62
N PHE A 147 7.81 7.65 -1.74
CA PHE A 147 8.81 8.69 -1.94
C PHE A 147 8.30 9.69 -2.96
N VAL A 148 8.13 10.93 -2.51
CA VAL A 148 7.62 12.02 -3.33
C VAL A 148 8.69 13.11 -3.39
N ASN A 149 9.01 13.59 -4.60
CA ASN A 149 9.97 14.66 -4.77
C ASN A 149 9.27 16.01 -4.73
N TYR A 150 9.71 16.86 -3.81
CA TYR A 150 9.32 18.25 -3.76
C TYR A 150 10.49 19.13 -4.21
N ARG A 151 10.17 20.12 -4.95
CA ARG A 151 11.14 21.14 -5.37
C ARG A 151 10.84 22.46 -4.69
#